data_f83783c0d10a2771ada6b8c90ae8c805
#
_entry.id   f83783c0d10a2771ada6b8c90ae8c805
#
_cell.length_a   1.000
_cell.length_b   1.000
_cell.length_c   1.000
_cell.angle_alpha   90.00
_cell.angle_beta   90.00
_cell.angle_gamma   90.00
#
_symmetry.space_group_name_H-M   'P 1'
#
loop_
_entity.id
_entity.type
_entity.pdbx_description
1 polymer ?
#
loop_
_entity_poly.entity_id
_entity_poly.type
_entity_poly.pdbx_seq_one_letter_code
_entity_poly.pdbx_strand_id
1 'polypeptide(L)'
;TAGGMGVRMIDGKGRFLPESKRGLPTPAVSFYKIFGLSRLFPKSKKFGTYHLGFLDEHQIHEVDVLSGAFMLMRSETLKKVGLLDEAFFMYGEDIDLSYRIQLGGYQNIYFPETKIIHYKGESTKKGSLNYVFVFYNAMVIFAKKHFASSQKQAFVFLIQCAIYFRAMLALVIRVFDIVKLPLLDA
;
A
#
# COMPACT_ATOMS: atom_id res chain seq x y z
N THR A 1 -8.77 -21.91 4.43
CA THR A 1 -8.32 -21.85 5.84
C THR A 1 -7.53 -20.56 6.06
N ALA A 2 -7.91 -19.76 7.08
CA ALA A 2 -7.22 -18.53 7.42
C ALA A 2 -5.74 -18.80 7.81
N GLY A 3 -4.81 -18.13 7.15
CA GLY A 3 -3.39 -18.18 7.43
C GLY A 3 -2.91 -16.97 8.22
N GLY A 4 -3.53 -15.82 7.96
CA GLY A 4 -3.28 -14.57 8.66
C GLY A 4 -4.57 -13.75 8.83
N MET A 5 -4.61 -12.89 9.83
CA MET A 5 -5.74 -12.03 10.13
C MET A 5 -5.25 -10.61 10.47
N GLY A 6 -5.90 -9.62 9.85
CA GLY A 6 -5.79 -8.21 10.18
C GLY A 6 -7.09 -7.70 10.77
N VAL A 7 -7.05 -6.59 11.46
CA VAL A 7 -8.19 -6.00 12.17
C VAL A 7 -8.57 -4.64 11.59
N ARG A 8 -9.72 -4.13 12.01
CA ARG A 8 -10.16 -2.78 11.68
C ARG A 8 -9.25 -1.74 12.32
N MET A 9 -8.65 -0.88 11.51
CA MET A 9 -7.82 0.23 11.99
C MET A 9 -8.59 1.55 11.92
N ILE A 10 -8.45 2.36 12.96
CA ILE A 10 -8.98 3.71 13.04
C ILE A 10 -7.86 4.70 13.37
N ASP A 11 -8.02 5.95 12.97
CA ASP A 11 -7.11 7.03 13.40
C ASP A 11 -7.43 7.49 14.84
N GLY A 12 -6.61 8.40 15.38
CA GLY A 12 -6.82 8.98 16.72
C GLY A 12 -8.13 9.79 16.87
N LYS A 13 -8.87 10.02 15.77
CA LYS A 13 -10.19 10.65 15.73
C LYS A 13 -11.33 9.65 15.52
N GLY A 14 -11.03 8.35 15.56
CA GLY A 14 -12.01 7.28 15.36
C GLY A 14 -12.40 7.01 13.90
N ARG A 15 -11.77 7.65 12.91
CA ARG A 15 -12.10 7.48 11.49
C ARG A 15 -11.42 6.23 10.95
N PHE A 16 -12.15 5.46 10.14
CA PHE A 16 -11.64 4.27 9.47
C PHE A 16 -10.41 4.55 8.60
N LEU A 17 -9.44 3.68 8.71
CA LEU A 17 -8.24 3.71 7.87
C LEU A 17 -8.33 2.66 6.75
N PRO A 18 -8.41 3.09 5.48
CA PRO A 18 -8.58 2.17 4.34
C PRO A 18 -7.48 1.12 4.20
N GLU A 19 -6.31 1.34 4.81
CA GLU A 19 -5.22 0.38 4.85
C GLU A 19 -5.53 -0.90 5.65
N SER A 20 -6.63 -0.92 6.39
CA SER A 20 -7.11 -2.12 7.10
C SER A 20 -7.38 -3.29 6.15
N LYS A 21 -7.74 -3.00 4.91
CA LYS A 21 -8.04 -3.97 3.86
C LYS A 21 -7.48 -3.50 2.53
N ARG A 22 -6.58 -4.27 1.96
CA ARG A 22 -5.87 -3.90 0.74
C ARG A 22 -5.87 -5.04 -0.28
N GLY A 23 -5.95 -4.67 -1.54
CA GLY A 23 -5.68 -5.54 -2.66
C GLY A 23 -4.18 -5.58 -2.98
N LEU A 24 -3.77 -6.61 -3.72
CA LEU A 24 -2.40 -6.77 -4.19
C LEU A 24 -2.03 -5.63 -5.15
N PRO A 25 -0.87 -4.96 -4.95
CA PRO A 25 -0.43 -3.88 -5.82
C PRO A 25 0.14 -4.41 -7.15
N THR A 26 -0.73 -4.99 -7.98
CA THR A 26 -0.37 -5.36 -9.35
C THR A 26 -0.02 -4.10 -10.17
N PRO A 27 0.62 -4.22 -11.36
CA PRO A 27 0.88 -3.06 -12.20
C PRO A 27 -0.36 -2.21 -12.49
N ALA A 28 -1.50 -2.83 -12.81
CA ALA A 28 -2.76 -2.12 -13.07
C ALA A 28 -3.30 -1.42 -11.81
N VAL A 29 -3.33 -2.10 -10.66
CA VAL A 29 -3.79 -1.54 -9.39
C VAL A 29 -2.90 -0.38 -8.96
N SER A 30 -1.58 -0.51 -9.13
CA SER A 30 -0.61 0.55 -8.85
C SER A 30 -0.80 1.75 -9.76
N PHE A 31 -1.06 1.53 -11.04
CA PHE A 31 -1.41 2.59 -11.99
C PHE A 31 -2.65 3.36 -11.53
N TYR A 32 -3.74 2.67 -11.19
CA TYR A 32 -4.96 3.33 -10.71
C TYR A 32 -4.72 4.16 -9.43
N LYS A 33 -3.87 3.67 -8.54
CA LYS A 33 -3.49 4.37 -7.31
C LYS A 33 -2.66 5.62 -7.59
N ILE A 34 -1.62 5.51 -8.43
CA ILE A 34 -0.69 6.59 -8.76
C ILE A 34 -1.40 7.74 -9.47
N PHE A 35 -2.27 7.42 -10.44
CA PHE A 35 -3.01 8.40 -11.22
C PHE A 35 -4.34 8.84 -10.59
N GLY A 36 -4.59 8.48 -9.34
CA GLY A 36 -5.73 8.98 -8.57
C GLY A 36 -7.07 8.33 -8.87
N LEU A 37 -7.16 7.38 -9.82
CA LEU A 37 -8.40 6.70 -10.18
C LEU A 37 -9.01 5.94 -8.99
N SER A 38 -8.18 5.37 -8.12
CA SER A 38 -8.64 4.73 -6.87
C SER A 38 -9.29 5.72 -5.90
N ARG A 39 -8.93 7.00 -5.96
CA ARG A 39 -9.52 8.05 -5.12
C ARG A 39 -10.81 8.60 -5.73
N LEU A 40 -10.86 8.71 -7.06
CA LEU A 40 -12.05 9.19 -7.77
C LEU A 40 -13.18 8.14 -7.75
N PHE A 41 -12.83 6.86 -7.83
CA PHE A 41 -13.78 5.75 -7.90
C PHE A 41 -13.51 4.70 -6.81
N PRO A 42 -13.59 5.05 -5.51
CA PRO A 42 -13.18 4.17 -4.42
C PRO A 42 -14.04 2.90 -4.30
N LYS A 43 -15.31 2.98 -4.69
CA LYS A 43 -16.27 1.84 -4.66
C LYS A 43 -16.24 0.99 -5.93
N SER A 44 -15.46 1.34 -6.94
CA SER A 44 -15.31 0.56 -8.16
C SER A 44 -14.51 -0.73 -7.89
N LYS A 45 -15.02 -1.89 -8.28
CA LYS A 45 -14.29 -3.17 -8.22
C LYS A 45 -13.00 -3.14 -9.07
N LYS A 46 -12.92 -2.29 -10.11
CA LYS A 46 -11.74 -2.13 -10.97
C LYS A 46 -10.75 -1.12 -10.39
N PHE A 47 -11.21 0.09 -10.07
CA PHE A 47 -10.32 1.18 -9.69
C PHE A 47 -10.08 1.27 -8.17
N GLY A 48 -11.03 0.80 -7.35
CA GLY A 48 -10.96 0.80 -5.89
C GLY A 48 -10.21 -0.39 -5.28
N THR A 49 -9.63 -1.27 -6.09
CA THR A 49 -8.98 -2.52 -5.65
C THR A 49 -7.84 -2.29 -4.67
N TYR A 50 -7.09 -1.19 -4.78
CA TYR A 50 -5.97 -0.96 -3.87
C TYR A 50 -6.37 -0.93 -2.38
N HIS A 51 -7.50 -0.34 -2.05
CA HIS A 51 -8.04 -0.26 -0.69
C HIS A 51 -9.30 -1.10 -0.50
N LEU A 52 -9.69 -1.87 -1.51
CA LEU A 52 -10.91 -2.67 -1.52
C LEU A 52 -12.13 -1.85 -1.03
N GLY A 53 -12.25 -0.61 -1.54
CA GLY A 53 -13.25 0.36 -1.08
C GLY A 53 -14.70 -0.03 -1.38
N PHE A 54 -14.91 -1.06 -2.18
CA PHE A 54 -16.21 -1.67 -2.48
C PHE A 54 -16.64 -2.72 -1.44
N LEU A 55 -15.74 -3.14 -0.55
CA LEU A 55 -16.06 -4.05 0.56
C LEU A 55 -16.53 -3.26 1.77
N ASP A 56 -17.53 -3.77 2.49
CA ASP A 56 -18.00 -3.17 3.74
C ASP A 56 -16.91 -3.25 4.81
N GLU A 57 -16.65 -2.14 5.50
CA GLU A 57 -15.66 -2.06 6.56
C GLU A 57 -16.09 -2.71 7.89
N HIS A 58 -17.36 -3.12 7.99
CA HIS A 58 -17.94 -3.74 9.17
C HIS A 58 -18.14 -5.25 9.01
N GLN A 59 -17.79 -5.83 7.86
CA GLN A 59 -17.92 -7.25 7.59
C GLN A 59 -16.57 -7.94 7.46
N ILE A 60 -16.55 -9.23 7.80
CA ILE A 60 -15.38 -10.09 7.61
C ILE A 60 -15.20 -10.33 6.11
N HIS A 61 -13.98 -10.14 5.62
CA HIS A 61 -13.63 -10.33 4.22
C HIS A 61 -12.31 -11.07 4.05
N GLU A 62 -12.19 -11.85 3.00
CA GLU A 62 -10.91 -12.22 2.45
C GLU A 62 -10.29 -11.00 1.75
N VAL A 63 -9.01 -10.74 2.01
CA VAL A 63 -8.26 -9.61 1.45
C VAL A 63 -6.90 -10.09 0.94
N ASP A 64 -6.34 -9.38 -0.04
CA ASP A 64 -5.04 -9.80 -0.56
C ASP A 64 -3.91 -9.49 0.42
N VAL A 65 -3.95 -8.33 1.07
CA VAL A 65 -2.84 -7.81 1.87
C VAL A 65 -3.33 -7.35 3.24
N LEU A 66 -2.73 -7.91 4.27
CA LEU A 66 -2.85 -7.45 5.66
C LEU A 66 -1.94 -6.25 5.90
N SER A 67 -2.26 -5.42 6.88
CA SER A 67 -1.41 -4.30 7.27
C SER A 67 -0.39 -4.72 8.32
N GLY A 68 0.88 -4.36 8.11
CA GLY A 68 1.97 -4.58 9.08
C GLY A 68 1.74 -3.93 10.45
N ALA A 69 0.78 -3.00 10.57
CA ALA A 69 0.39 -2.43 11.85
C ALA A 69 -0.28 -3.43 12.79
N PHE A 70 -0.90 -4.47 12.25
CA PHE A 70 -1.44 -5.61 13.00
C PHE A 70 -1.58 -6.82 12.07
N MET A 71 -0.85 -7.89 12.37
CA MET A 71 -0.90 -9.15 11.66
C MET A 71 -0.89 -10.30 12.68
N LEU A 72 -2.03 -10.95 12.88
CA LEU A 72 -2.10 -12.19 13.65
C LEU A 72 -1.92 -13.37 12.71
N MET A 73 -0.87 -14.15 12.91
CA MET A 73 -0.47 -15.23 12.01
C MET A 73 -0.63 -16.59 12.66
N ARG A 74 -1.10 -17.56 11.89
CA ARG A 74 -1.08 -18.97 12.29
C ARG A 74 0.35 -19.49 12.22
N SER A 75 0.83 -20.13 13.28
CA SER A 75 2.19 -20.69 13.36
C SER A 75 2.49 -21.67 12.23
N GLU A 76 1.54 -22.54 11.88
CA GLU A 76 1.67 -23.48 10.76
C GLU A 76 1.85 -22.78 9.40
N THR A 77 1.16 -21.67 9.20
CA THR A 77 1.31 -20.85 7.99
C THR A 77 2.74 -20.31 7.91
N LEU A 78 3.25 -19.71 8.99
CA LEU A 78 4.60 -19.18 9.03
C LEU A 78 5.67 -20.26 8.83
N LYS A 79 5.47 -21.46 9.39
CA LYS A 79 6.37 -22.60 9.14
C LYS A 79 6.42 -22.99 7.67
N LYS A 80 5.31 -22.84 6.93
CA LYS A 80 5.22 -23.19 5.51
C LYS A 80 5.74 -22.09 4.60
N VAL A 81 5.39 -20.82 4.85
CA VAL A 81 5.68 -19.71 3.95
C VAL A 81 6.90 -18.87 4.36
N GLY A 82 7.43 -19.09 5.55
CA GLY A 82 8.54 -18.34 6.14
C GLY A 82 8.07 -17.07 6.86
N LEU A 83 9.03 -16.40 7.47
CA LEU A 83 8.83 -15.13 8.22
C LEU A 83 8.89 -13.92 7.29
N LEU A 84 8.91 -12.71 7.86
CA LEU A 84 9.16 -11.48 7.11
C LEU A 84 10.51 -11.56 6.39
N ASP A 85 10.57 -11.05 5.17
CA ASP A 85 11.79 -11.05 4.37
C ASP A 85 12.61 -9.79 4.68
N GLU A 86 13.83 -9.98 5.18
CA GLU A 86 14.75 -8.90 5.58
C GLU A 86 15.27 -8.07 4.40
N ALA A 87 15.03 -8.50 3.16
CA ALA A 87 15.30 -7.67 1.98
C ALA A 87 14.46 -6.38 1.96
N PHE A 88 13.33 -6.36 2.69
CA PHE A 88 12.51 -5.19 2.88
C PHE A 88 12.93 -4.45 4.17
N PHE A 89 13.65 -3.36 4.01
CA PHE A 89 14.04 -2.54 5.16
C PHE A 89 12.85 -1.86 5.84
N MET A 90 11.91 -1.34 5.04
CA MET A 90 10.67 -0.68 5.49
C MET A 90 9.69 -0.66 4.32
N TYR A 91 8.42 -0.98 4.57
CA TYR A 91 7.35 -1.15 3.58
C TYR A 91 7.55 -2.36 2.66
N GLY A 92 6.45 -2.99 2.31
CA GLY A 92 6.41 -4.12 1.39
C GLY A 92 6.61 -5.49 2.03
N GLU A 93 7.17 -5.57 3.23
CA GLU A 93 7.32 -6.80 4.01
C GLU A 93 5.95 -7.44 4.31
N ASP A 94 4.96 -6.61 4.61
CA ASP A 94 3.57 -7.02 4.86
C ASP A 94 2.88 -7.51 3.57
N ILE A 95 3.15 -6.85 2.45
CA ILE A 95 2.66 -7.24 1.13
C ILE A 95 3.28 -8.58 0.72
N ASP A 96 4.59 -8.72 0.88
CA ASP A 96 5.33 -9.92 0.54
C ASP A 96 4.84 -11.13 1.35
N LEU A 97 4.74 -10.99 2.67
CA LEU A 97 4.25 -12.06 3.52
C LEU A 97 2.79 -12.42 3.19
N SER A 98 1.92 -11.41 3.02
CA SER A 98 0.51 -11.64 2.66
C SER A 98 0.38 -12.39 1.34
N TYR A 99 1.20 -12.06 0.35
CA TYR A 99 1.21 -12.75 -0.93
C TYR A 99 1.73 -14.20 -0.83
N ARG A 100 2.79 -14.44 -0.05
CA ARG A 100 3.29 -15.80 0.20
C ARG A 100 2.27 -16.67 0.95
N ILE A 101 1.48 -16.08 1.84
CA ILE A 101 0.36 -16.76 2.51
C ILE A 101 -0.63 -17.28 1.48
N GLN A 102 -1.03 -16.45 0.51
CA GLN A 102 -1.93 -16.87 -0.57
C GLN A 102 -1.30 -17.96 -1.47
N LEU A 103 -0.04 -17.79 -1.87
CA LEU A 103 0.69 -18.80 -2.63
C LEU A 103 0.83 -20.12 -1.87
N GLY A 104 0.87 -20.08 -0.55
CA GLY A 104 0.86 -21.22 0.33
C GLY A 104 -0.50 -21.93 0.45
N GLY A 105 -1.56 -21.42 -0.21
CA GLY A 105 -2.91 -21.98 -0.18
C GLY A 105 -3.73 -21.57 1.05
N TYR A 106 -3.33 -20.49 1.74
CA TYR A 106 -4.05 -19.91 2.87
C TYR A 106 -4.73 -18.59 2.47
N GLN A 107 -5.64 -18.13 3.31
CA GLN A 107 -6.37 -16.87 3.13
C GLN A 107 -5.89 -15.82 4.13
N ASN A 108 -5.85 -14.57 3.69
CA ASN A 108 -5.71 -13.39 4.55
C ASN A 108 -7.11 -12.86 4.88
N ILE A 109 -7.42 -12.73 6.16
CA ILE A 109 -8.76 -12.36 6.63
C ILE A 109 -8.71 -10.97 7.26
N TYR A 110 -9.60 -10.09 6.83
CA TYR A 110 -9.94 -8.85 7.52
C TYR A 110 -11.05 -9.13 8.52
N PHE A 111 -10.80 -8.84 9.81
CA PHE A 111 -11.70 -9.08 10.93
C PHE A 111 -12.06 -7.76 11.62
N PRO A 112 -13.23 -7.16 11.37
CA PRO A 112 -13.60 -5.83 11.83
C PRO A 112 -14.14 -5.76 13.26
N GLU A 113 -14.49 -6.89 13.89
CA GLU A 113 -15.05 -6.92 15.24
C GLU A 113 -14.05 -6.44 16.30
N THR A 114 -12.73 -6.60 16.03
CA THR A 114 -11.66 -6.00 16.80
C THR A 114 -11.12 -4.78 16.07
N LYS A 115 -10.84 -3.70 16.81
CA LYS A 115 -10.27 -2.47 16.26
C LYS A 115 -9.04 -2.03 17.03
N ILE A 116 -8.09 -1.43 16.31
CA ILE A 116 -6.92 -0.77 16.89
C ILE A 116 -6.86 0.69 16.45
N ILE A 117 -6.27 1.53 17.28
CA ILE A 117 -5.91 2.90 16.91
C ILE A 117 -4.52 2.85 16.29
N HIS A 118 -4.41 3.32 15.05
CA HIS A 118 -3.13 3.42 14.34
C HIS A 118 -2.79 4.87 14.06
N TYR A 119 -1.80 5.41 14.78
CA TYR A 119 -1.28 6.77 14.58
C TYR A 119 -0.37 6.81 13.36
N LYS A 120 -0.95 7.26 12.26
CA LYS A 120 -0.31 7.23 10.95
C LYS A 120 0.77 8.31 10.81
N GLY A 121 1.98 7.91 10.45
CA GLY A 121 3.05 8.84 10.12
C GLY A 121 3.99 9.19 11.28
N GLU A 122 3.84 8.58 12.44
CA GLU A 122 4.77 8.74 13.57
C GLU A 122 6.17 8.19 13.24
N SER A 123 6.25 7.11 12.46
CA SER A 123 7.51 6.49 12.09
C SER A 123 8.21 7.18 10.89
N THR A 124 7.47 7.92 10.06
CA THR A 124 8.02 8.53 8.84
C THR A 124 7.20 9.74 8.40
N LYS A 125 7.85 10.90 8.27
CA LYS A 125 7.22 12.09 7.68
C LYS A 125 6.91 11.81 6.21
N LYS A 126 5.62 11.61 5.90
CA LYS A 126 5.14 11.47 4.52
C LYS A 126 5.51 12.72 3.73
N GLY A 127 6.23 12.53 2.63
CA GLY A 127 6.66 13.64 1.76
C GLY A 127 8.16 13.91 1.78
N SER A 128 8.93 13.28 2.69
CA SER A 128 10.39 13.30 2.56
C SER A 128 10.81 12.50 1.32
N LEU A 129 11.84 12.94 0.61
CA LEU A 129 12.41 12.21 -0.52
C LEU A 129 12.81 10.79 -0.10
N ASN A 130 13.32 10.63 1.12
CA ASN A 130 13.69 9.34 1.68
C ASN A 130 12.49 8.37 1.76
N TYR A 131 11.31 8.85 2.20
CA TYR A 131 10.08 8.05 2.19
C TYR A 131 9.74 7.54 0.79
N VAL A 132 9.85 8.42 -0.20
CA VAL A 132 9.56 8.09 -1.61
C VAL A 132 10.50 6.99 -2.10
N PHE A 133 11.82 7.16 -1.88
CA PHE A 133 12.81 6.17 -2.29
C PHE A 133 12.61 4.82 -1.63
N VAL A 134 12.43 4.78 -0.31
CA VAL A 134 12.27 3.52 0.44
C VAL A 134 11.00 2.80 0.00
N PHE A 135 9.88 3.52 -0.16
CA PHE A 135 8.61 2.92 -0.61
C PHE A 135 8.71 2.35 -2.03
N TYR A 136 9.27 3.11 -2.97
CA TYR A 136 9.37 2.62 -4.35
C TYR A 136 10.40 1.50 -4.48
N ASN A 137 11.50 1.54 -3.72
CA ASN A 137 12.47 0.45 -3.70
C ASN A 137 11.82 -0.86 -3.19
N ALA A 138 11.03 -0.78 -2.13
CA ALA A 138 10.27 -1.93 -1.63
C ALA A 138 9.34 -2.53 -2.71
N MET A 139 8.66 -1.67 -3.48
CA MET A 139 7.81 -2.13 -4.59
C MET A 139 8.62 -2.78 -5.72
N VAL A 140 9.82 -2.27 -6.01
CA VAL A 140 10.73 -2.90 -7.00
C VAL A 140 11.21 -4.26 -6.51
N ILE A 141 11.58 -4.40 -5.23
CA ILE A 141 11.98 -5.69 -4.63
C ILE A 141 10.81 -6.68 -4.77
N PHE A 142 9.60 -6.28 -4.38
CA PHE A 142 8.41 -7.12 -4.51
C PHE A 142 8.18 -7.57 -5.95
N ALA A 143 8.25 -6.66 -6.92
CA ALA A 143 8.06 -6.98 -8.32
C ALA A 143 9.13 -7.92 -8.87
N LYS A 144 10.40 -7.71 -8.49
CA LYS A 144 11.51 -8.59 -8.87
C LYS A 144 11.34 -10.01 -8.34
N LYS A 145 10.78 -10.15 -7.15
CA LYS A 145 10.58 -11.43 -6.47
C LYS A 145 9.38 -12.22 -7.02
N HIS A 146 8.27 -11.54 -7.30
CA HIS A 146 6.99 -12.20 -7.51
C HIS A 146 6.39 -12.09 -8.91
N PHE A 147 6.80 -11.11 -9.72
CA PHE A 147 6.19 -10.93 -11.03
C PHE A 147 6.97 -11.61 -12.15
N ALA A 148 6.26 -12.13 -13.15
CA ALA A 148 6.85 -12.59 -14.40
C ALA A 148 7.60 -11.46 -15.12
N SER A 149 8.56 -11.80 -16.00
CA SER A 149 9.46 -10.82 -16.63
C SER A 149 8.75 -9.66 -17.30
N SER A 150 7.65 -9.92 -18.04
CA SER A 150 6.85 -8.87 -18.71
C SER A 150 6.15 -7.94 -17.72
N GLN A 151 5.54 -8.50 -16.67
CA GLN A 151 4.87 -7.72 -15.63
C GLN A 151 5.87 -6.90 -14.80
N LYS A 152 7.05 -7.46 -14.54
CA LYS A 152 8.15 -6.81 -13.82
C LYS A 152 8.62 -5.56 -14.57
N GLN A 153 8.86 -5.66 -15.87
CA GLN A 153 9.30 -4.53 -16.69
C GLN A 153 8.25 -3.42 -16.73
N ALA A 154 6.98 -3.77 -16.95
CA ALA A 154 5.88 -2.82 -16.93
C ALA A 154 5.75 -2.13 -15.58
N PHE A 155 5.90 -2.86 -14.47
CA PHE A 155 5.82 -2.32 -13.13
C PHE A 155 6.98 -1.37 -12.81
N VAL A 156 8.21 -1.75 -13.14
CA VAL A 156 9.40 -0.90 -12.95
C VAL A 156 9.28 0.37 -13.77
N PHE A 157 8.87 0.27 -15.03
CA PHE A 157 8.62 1.43 -15.89
C PHE A 157 7.57 2.38 -15.29
N LEU A 158 6.48 1.83 -14.77
CA LEU A 158 5.41 2.59 -14.12
C LEU A 158 5.89 3.33 -12.86
N ILE A 159 6.74 2.67 -12.06
CA ILE A 159 7.38 3.29 -10.89
C ILE A 159 8.28 4.46 -11.34
N GLN A 160 9.10 4.28 -12.37
CA GLN A 160 9.95 5.35 -12.89
C GLN A 160 9.11 6.54 -13.37
N CYS A 161 8.06 6.29 -14.14
CA CYS A 161 7.11 7.33 -14.56
C CYS A 161 6.51 8.08 -13.36
N ALA A 162 6.13 7.37 -12.30
CA ALA A 162 5.58 7.98 -11.10
C ALA A 162 6.58 8.87 -10.37
N ILE A 163 7.85 8.46 -10.29
CA ILE A 163 8.92 9.25 -9.68
C ILE A 163 9.15 10.54 -10.48
N TYR A 164 9.31 10.44 -11.79
CA TYR A 164 9.51 11.62 -12.67
C TYR A 164 8.31 12.56 -12.65
N PHE A 165 7.09 12.02 -12.68
CA PHE A 165 5.87 12.81 -12.60
C PHE A 165 5.79 13.60 -11.28
N ARG A 166 6.09 12.95 -10.15
CA ARG A 166 6.12 13.63 -8.84
C ARG A 166 7.23 14.67 -8.74
N ALA A 167 8.41 14.39 -9.29
CA ALA A 167 9.51 15.35 -9.34
C ALA A 167 9.12 16.59 -10.17
N MET A 168 8.51 16.39 -11.34
CA MET A 168 8.00 17.45 -12.18
C MET A 168 6.94 18.29 -11.45
N LEU A 169 5.98 17.65 -10.79
CA LEU A 169 4.93 18.34 -10.01
C LEU A 169 5.55 19.21 -8.89
N ALA A 170 6.54 18.68 -8.19
CA ALA A 170 7.25 19.41 -7.13
C ALA A 170 7.99 20.64 -7.68
N LEU A 171 8.61 20.51 -8.86
CA LEU A 171 9.25 21.63 -9.55
C LEU A 171 8.24 22.70 -9.98
N VAL A 172 7.11 22.28 -10.56
CA VAL A 172 6.03 23.20 -10.96
C VAL A 172 5.50 23.97 -9.76
N ILE A 173 5.17 23.28 -8.65
CA ILE A 173 4.72 23.94 -7.42
C ILE A 173 5.75 24.93 -6.92
N ARG A 174 7.02 24.56 -6.89
CA ARG A 174 8.11 25.44 -6.44
C ARG A 174 8.26 26.69 -7.32
N VAL A 175 8.13 26.54 -8.63
CA VAL A 175 8.14 27.70 -9.57
C VAL A 175 6.94 28.60 -9.30
N PHE A 176 5.73 28.04 -9.11
CA PHE A 176 4.55 28.84 -8.77
C PHE A 176 4.69 29.57 -7.44
N ASP A 177 5.30 28.96 -6.42
CA ASP A 177 5.54 29.61 -5.12
C ASP A 177 6.53 30.77 -5.26
N ILE A 178 7.60 30.62 -6.08
CA ILE A 178 8.58 31.68 -6.35
C ILE A 178 7.93 32.84 -7.11
N VAL A 179 7.04 32.56 -8.07
CA VAL A 179 6.36 33.59 -8.87
C VAL A 179 5.26 34.31 -8.09
N LYS A 180 4.61 33.64 -7.13
CA LYS A 180 3.58 34.26 -6.28
C LYS A 180 4.13 35.23 -5.24
N LEU A 181 5.35 35.00 -4.72
CA LEU A 181 5.97 35.85 -3.69
C LEU A 181 6.10 37.32 -4.09
N PRO A 182 6.51 37.69 -5.31
CA PRO A 182 6.63 39.11 -5.69
C PRO A 182 5.28 39.78 -6.07
N LEU A 183 4.20 39.00 -6.24
CA LEU A 183 2.86 39.56 -6.58
C LEU A 183 2.01 39.90 -5.36
N LEU A 184 2.42 39.49 -4.16
CA LEU A 184 1.73 39.80 -2.90
C LEU A 184 2.36 40.99 -2.14
N ASP A 185 3.56 41.44 -2.54
CA ASP A 185 4.28 42.57 -1.95
C ASP A 185 4.21 43.85 -2.82
N ALA A 186 3.38 43.84 -3.88
CA ALA A 186 3.08 44.99 -4.75
C ALA A 186 1.62 45.41 -4.59
#